data_85918ce1c1419288892bc377ccb60eba
#
_entry.id   85918ce1c1419288892bc377ccb60eba
#
_cell.length_a   1.000
_cell.length_b   1.000
_cell.length_c   1.000
_cell.angle_alpha   90.00
_cell.angle_beta   90.00
_cell.angle_gamma   90.00
#
_symmetry.space_group_name_H-M   'P 1'
#
loop_
_entity.id
_entity.type
_entity.pdbx_description
1 polymer ?
#
loop_
_entity_poly.entity_id
_entity_poly.type
_entity_poly.pdbx_seq_one_letter_code
_entity_poly.pdbx_strand_id
1 'polypeptide(L)'
;MGNIWLPRVGASWAPRPDITVRGGFGIYAYAWSLDNYGGNNTSYGMGAAKSASGNVSDQTNGITPITKLDGPGTIFGTSNPLPYVQPSTSAAPAAAYNGQAVGFVLYHVPVPKMMQWNFAVQKAFHTNYMVEMAYIGSHGSNLIFATDLNAIPANDLGPNDVADGYRPYPLFQNLTGSSNNGISNYNSLQASFTKRFTRGFSMSANYVWSHMLDDQDSSGWGNREGPQSWQIANDLAANYSNSNFDVRNAFKGYAVYTLPFGRGQAFLNHNALLDELVGGWQLSGTVIELSGQPYTVTTGQNTYQQDGSSFPNRNPGVSVKPTNRSARCAQGSFSGHCVNEWYNPAAFLEPANGTFGNVRRNSLYGPGINQVNLSGGKVFAMPGENDPVKLQIRIDATNAFNHASFGQPNGSLSGAAGVGQPYAPIQQQQITGTTVGGRAVQFGAKITF
;
A
#
# COMPACT_ATOMS: atom_id res chain seq x y z
N MET A 1 -27.21 -3.99 -20.94
CA MET A 1 -26.21 -4.65 -20.09
C MET A 1 -26.27 -6.15 -20.39
N GLY A 2 -25.18 -6.76 -20.82
CA GLY A 2 -25.13 -8.19 -21.07
C GLY A 2 -25.09 -8.98 -19.75
N ASN A 3 -25.54 -10.22 -19.77
CA ASN A 3 -25.43 -11.11 -18.64
C ASN A 3 -23.95 -11.37 -18.31
N ILE A 4 -23.55 -11.18 -17.04
CA ILE A 4 -22.21 -11.47 -16.58
C ILE A 4 -22.22 -12.82 -15.90
N TRP A 5 -21.44 -13.76 -16.44
CA TRP A 5 -21.29 -15.10 -15.85
C TRP A 5 -20.18 -15.08 -14.81
N LEU A 6 -20.52 -15.47 -13.58
CA LEU A 6 -19.62 -15.47 -12.42
C LEU A 6 -19.63 -16.87 -11.77
N PRO A 7 -19.09 -17.90 -12.45
CA PRO A 7 -19.08 -19.26 -11.93
C PRO A 7 -18.22 -19.36 -10.67
N ARG A 8 -18.65 -20.19 -9.75
CA ARG A 8 -17.92 -20.56 -8.54
C ARG A 8 -18.04 -22.06 -8.33
N VAL A 9 -16.92 -22.71 -8.08
CA VAL A 9 -16.87 -24.12 -7.80
C VAL A 9 -15.88 -24.39 -6.68
N GLY A 10 -16.19 -25.32 -5.80
CA GLY A 10 -15.32 -25.76 -4.73
C GLY A 10 -15.56 -27.20 -4.37
N ALA A 11 -14.51 -27.87 -3.94
CA ALA A 11 -14.53 -29.23 -3.47
C ALA A 11 -13.72 -29.38 -2.18
N SER A 12 -14.19 -30.27 -1.32
CA SER A 12 -13.47 -30.71 -0.13
C SER A 12 -13.50 -32.23 -0.07
N TRP A 13 -12.34 -32.81 0.14
CA TRP A 13 -12.17 -34.24 0.20
C TRP A 13 -11.33 -34.62 1.42
N ALA A 14 -11.83 -35.57 2.21
CA ALA A 14 -11.15 -36.09 3.39
C ALA A 14 -10.80 -37.58 3.16
N PRO A 15 -9.62 -37.87 2.53
CA PRO A 15 -9.17 -39.23 2.28
C PRO A 15 -8.94 -40.04 3.58
N ARG A 16 -8.70 -39.30 4.68
CA ARG A 16 -8.47 -39.82 6.03
C ARG A 16 -9.08 -38.86 7.06
N PRO A 17 -9.41 -39.35 8.27
CA PRO A 17 -9.91 -38.46 9.32
C PRO A 17 -8.97 -37.32 9.72
N ASP A 18 -7.66 -37.50 9.47
CA ASP A 18 -6.60 -36.55 9.80
C ASP A 18 -6.13 -35.70 8.61
N ILE A 19 -6.62 -35.94 7.38
CA ILE A 19 -6.24 -35.23 6.17
C ILE A 19 -7.46 -34.65 5.47
N THR A 20 -7.40 -33.37 5.18
CA THR A 20 -8.41 -32.68 4.36
C THR A 20 -7.73 -31.96 3.20
N VAL A 21 -8.24 -32.19 2.00
CA VAL A 21 -7.84 -31.51 0.77
C VAL A 21 -8.99 -30.63 0.33
N ARG A 22 -8.71 -29.37 0.04
CA ARG A 22 -9.72 -28.39 -0.39
C ARG A 22 -9.23 -27.67 -1.64
N GLY A 23 -10.13 -27.38 -2.53
CA GLY A 23 -9.83 -26.59 -3.71
C GLY A 23 -11.05 -25.81 -4.16
N GLY A 24 -10.83 -24.65 -4.73
CA GLY A 24 -11.89 -23.79 -5.21
C GLY A 24 -11.42 -22.87 -6.33
N PHE A 25 -12.37 -22.48 -7.15
CA PHE A 25 -12.22 -21.47 -8.18
C PHE A 25 -13.48 -20.61 -8.21
N GLY A 26 -13.32 -19.31 -8.42
CA GLY A 26 -14.45 -18.40 -8.56
C GLY A 26 -14.11 -17.16 -9.37
N ILE A 27 -15.10 -16.67 -10.09
CA ILE A 27 -15.04 -15.37 -10.76
C ILE A 27 -15.96 -14.41 -10.02
N TYR A 28 -15.43 -13.25 -9.70
CA TYR A 28 -16.13 -12.19 -8.99
C TYR A 28 -16.13 -10.94 -9.86
N ALA A 29 -17.26 -10.24 -9.90
CA ALA A 29 -17.34 -8.93 -10.50
C ALA A 29 -17.25 -7.88 -9.41
N TYR A 30 -16.54 -6.82 -9.71
CA TYR A 30 -16.52 -5.63 -8.86
C TYR A 30 -17.77 -4.80 -9.13
N ALA A 31 -18.49 -4.46 -8.09
CA ALA A 31 -19.64 -3.58 -8.23
C ALA A 31 -19.18 -2.15 -8.52
N TRP A 32 -19.68 -1.58 -9.61
CA TRP A 32 -19.50 -0.17 -9.87
C TRP A 32 -20.30 0.64 -8.86
N SER A 33 -19.61 1.47 -8.09
CA SER A 33 -20.26 2.50 -7.29
C SER A 33 -20.25 3.84 -8.03
N LEU A 34 -21.21 4.71 -7.72
CA LEU A 34 -21.21 6.08 -8.20
C LEU A 34 -19.93 6.83 -7.85
N ASP A 35 -19.26 6.44 -6.77
CA ASP A 35 -18.00 7.01 -6.34
C ASP A 35 -16.86 6.75 -7.34
N ASN A 36 -16.91 5.66 -8.10
CA ASN A 36 -15.91 5.37 -9.14
C ASN A 36 -16.09 6.26 -10.37
N TYR A 37 -17.29 6.79 -10.58
CA TYR A 37 -17.59 7.69 -11.69
C TYR A 37 -17.74 9.15 -11.27
N GLY A 38 -18.02 9.42 -10.01
CA GLY A 38 -18.44 10.72 -9.53
C GLY A 38 -17.43 11.44 -8.62
N GLY A 39 -16.41 10.76 -8.11
CA GLY A 39 -15.57 11.29 -7.03
C GLY A 39 -14.78 12.55 -7.35
N ASN A 40 -14.39 12.78 -8.59
CA ASN A 40 -13.75 14.01 -9.05
C ASN A 40 -14.15 14.41 -10.47
N ASN A 41 -14.93 13.61 -11.18
CA ASN A 41 -15.45 13.94 -12.49
C ASN A 41 -16.95 14.16 -12.37
N THR A 42 -17.32 15.37 -12.10
CA THR A 42 -18.70 15.88 -12.13
C THR A 42 -19.36 15.79 -13.50
N SER A 43 -18.77 15.05 -14.40
CA SER A 43 -19.20 14.96 -15.78
C SER A 43 -19.81 13.59 -16.05
N TYR A 44 -21.07 13.43 -15.74
CA TYR A 44 -21.89 12.43 -16.38
C TYR A 44 -21.88 12.68 -17.90
N GLY A 45 -21.04 11.91 -18.60
CA GLY A 45 -21.02 11.90 -20.05
C GLY A 45 -20.81 13.27 -20.66
N MET A 46 -19.57 13.59 -20.99
CA MET A 46 -19.18 14.75 -21.79
C MET A 46 -19.34 16.13 -21.14
N GLY A 47 -18.83 16.29 -19.96
CA GLY A 47 -18.62 17.61 -19.41
C GLY A 47 -17.14 17.89 -19.23
N ALA A 48 -16.61 18.90 -19.88
CA ALA A 48 -15.38 19.50 -19.42
C ALA A 48 -15.68 20.16 -18.08
N ALA A 49 -15.03 19.71 -17.02
CA ALA A 49 -15.06 20.46 -15.78
C ALA A 49 -14.12 21.65 -15.94
N LYS A 50 -14.67 22.84 -16.01
CA LYS A 50 -13.88 24.05 -15.95
C LYS A 50 -13.65 24.39 -14.48
N SER A 51 -12.46 24.19 -13.99
CA SER A 51 -12.06 24.69 -12.68
C SER A 51 -11.28 25.98 -12.85
N ALA A 52 -11.61 26.98 -12.05
CA ALA A 52 -10.78 28.15 -11.88
C ALA A 52 -10.22 28.12 -10.46
N SER A 53 -8.92 28.15 -10.32
CA SER A 53 -8.25 28.31 -9.04
C SER A 53 -7.50 29.64 -9.02
N GLY A 54 -7.57 30.34 -7.91
CA GLY A 54 -6.83 31.57 -7.69
C GLY A 54 -6.42 31.66 -6.21
N ASN A 55 -5.25 32.19 -5.94
CA ASN A 55 -4.85 32.55 -4.59
C ASN A 55 -5.61 33.80 -4.17
N VAL A 56 -6.44 33.66 -3.17
CA VAL A 56 -7.12 34.78 -2.52
C VAL A 56 -6.37 35.11 -1.27
N SER A 57 -5.72 36.26 -1.26
CA SER A 57 -5.32 36.85 0.01
C SER A 57 -6.51 37.63 0.54
N ASP A 58 -7.06 37.18 1.65
CA ASP A 58 -8.01 37.96 2.40
C ASP A 58 -7.28 39.15 3.02
N GLN A 59 -7.49 40.32 2.43
CA GLN A 59 -6.91 41.57 2.93
C GLN A 59 -7.68 42.12 4.14
N THR A 60 -8.77 41.50 4.54
CA THR A 60 -9.65 41.93 5.63
C THR A 60 -9.60 41.01 6.83
N ASN A 61 -8.68 40.03 6.88
CA ASN A 61 -8.56 39.04 7.97
C ASN A 61 -9.87 38.28 8.28
N GLY A 62 -10.62 37.89 7.26
CA GLY A 62 -11.86 37.15 7.41
C GLY A 62 -13.09 38.00 7.71
N ILE A 63 -12.97 39.30 7.71
CA ILE A 63 -14.13 40.21 8.03
C ILE A 63 -15.08 40.33 6.86
N THR A 64 -14.56 40.32 5.63
CA THR A 64 -15.39 40.44 4.42
C THR A 64 -15.34 39.12 3.64
N PRO A 65 -16.49 38.44 3.40
CA PRO A 65 -16.50 37.22 2.60
C PRO A 65 -16.03 37.52 1.18
N ILE A 66 -15.13 36.67 0.70
CA ILE A 66 -14.55 36.80 -0.64
C ILE A 66 -15.57 36.45 -1.74
N THR A 67 -16.52 35.59 -1.42
CA THR A 67 -17.65 35.25 -2.27
C THR A 67 -18.94 35.21 -1.47
N LYS A 68 -20.07 35.54 -2.10
CA LYS A 68 -21.41 35.37 -1.54
C LYS A 68 -22.10 34.22 -2.24
N LEU A 69 -22.82 33.41 -1.46
CA LEU A 69 -23.58 32.27 -1.96
C LEU A 69 -24.89 32.65 -2.65
N ASP A 70 -25.38 33.87 -2.40
CA ASP A 70 -26.72 34.32 -2.74
C ASP A 70 -26.79 35.47 -3.79
N GLY A 71 -25.75 35.68 -4.56
CA GLY A 71 -25.76 36.72 -5.56
C GLY A 71 -24.57 36.77 -6.51
N PRO A 72 -24.64 37.67 -7.51
CA PRO A 72 -23.49 37.91 -8.40
C PRO A 72 -22.39 38.56 -7.57
N GLY A 73 -21.60 37.73 -6.91
CA GLY A 73 -20.45 38.16 -6.13
C GLY A 73 -19.23 38.37 -7.02
N THR A 74 -18.45 39.37 -6.68
CA THR A 74 -17.08 39.48 -7.19
C THR A 74 -16.27 38.35 -6.61
N ILE A 75 -15.84 37.41 -7.43
CA ILE A 75 -14.84 36.45 -7.07
C ILE A 75 -13.50 37.14 -7.30
N PHE A 76 -12.69 37.30 -6.23
CA PHE A 76 -11.33 37.86 -6.30
C PHE A 76 -11.24 39.32 -6.78
N GLY A 77 -12.19 40.14 -6.40
CA GLY A 77 -12.14 41.54 -6.79
C GLY A 77 -12.37 41.82 -8.28
N THR A 78 -12.76 40.84 -9.03
CA THR A 78 -13.18 40.98 -10.43
C THR A 78 -14.68 40.94 -10.52
N SER A 79 -15.28 41.83 -11.29
CA SER A 79 -16.71 41.94 -11.51
C SER A 79 -17.31 40.79 -12.37
N ASN A 80 -16.57 39.72 -12.57
CA ASN A 80 -17.02 38.61 -13.40
C ASN A 80 -17.34 37.41 -12.54
N PRO A 81 -18.58 36.91 -12.54
CA PRO A 81 -18.86 35.56 -12.09
C PRO A 81 -18.01 34.58 -12.89
N LEU A 82 -17.59 33.47 -12.28
CA LEU A 82 -16.99 32.38 -13.02
C LEU A 82 -17.85 32.09 -14.23
N PRO A 83 -17.30 32.13 -15.45
CA PRO A 83 -18.12 31.88 -16.62
C PRO A 83 -18.70 30.48 -16.53
N TYR A 84 -20.00 30.39 -16.29
CA TYR A 84 -20.72 29.15 -16.39
C TYR A 84 -20.74 28.76 -17.86
N VAL A 85 -19.95 27.80 -18.23
CA VAL A 85 -20.08 27.14 -19.53
C VAL A 85 -21.12 26.06 -19.36
N GLN A 86 -22.33 26.32 -19.81
CA GLN A 86 -23.39 25.32 -19.82
C GLN A 86 -22.89 24.09 -20.59
N PRO A 87 -22.99 22.89 -20.03
CA PRO A 87 -22.71 21.66 -20.76
C PRO A 87 -23.60 21.69 -22.02
N SER A 88 -23.00 21.65 -23.19
CA SER A 88 -23.75 21.75 -24.41
C SER A 88 -24.59 20.51 -24.60
N THR A 89 -25.85 20.71 -24.74
CA THR A 89 -26.78 19.67 -25.18
C THR A 89 -26.67 19.36 -26.68
N SER A 90 -25.99 20.16 -27.46
CA SER A 90 -25.71 19.85 -28.90
C SER A 90 -24.82 20.84 -29.64
N ALA A 91 -24.48 21.97 -29.10
CA ALA A 91 -23.88 23.02 -29.89
C ALA A 91 -22.97 24.01 -29.13
N ALA A 92 -22.41 23.70 -27.98
CA ALA A 92 -21.26 24.48 -27.60
C ALA A 92 -20.17 24.18 -28.60
N PRO A 93 -19.65 25.16 -29.28
CA PRO A 93 -18.60 24.89 -30.22
C PRO A 93 -17.45 24.19 -29.48
N ALA A 94 -16.93 23.12 -30.07
CA ALA A 94 -15.73 22.42 -29.54
C ALA A 94 -14.62 23.42 -29.21
N ALA A 95 -14.60 24.56 -29.87
CA ALA A 95 -13.73 25.71 -29.60
C ALA A 95 -13.78 26.24 -28.13
N ALA A 96 -14.89 26.05 -27.42
CA ALA A 96 -14.96 26.45 -26.01
C ALA A 96 -14.00 25.69 -25.08
N TYR A 97 -13.53 24.54 -25.54
CA TYR A 97 -12.62 23.65 -24.80
C TYR A 97 -11.20 23.68 -25.37
N ASN A 98 -10.93 24.48 -26.39
CA ASN A 98 -9.58 24.62 -26.94
C ASN A 98 -8.61 25.09 -25.85
N GLY A 99 -7.46 24.42 -25.75
CA GLY A 99 -6.48 24.70 -24.77
C GLY A 99 -6.87 24.29 -23.34
N GLN A 100 -7.92 23.47 -23.17
CA GLN A 100 -8.34 22.98 -21.85
C GLN A 100 -8.02 21.49 -21.69
N ALA A 101 -7.75 21.09 -20.44
CA ALA A 101 -7.79 19.68 -20.06
C ALA A 101 -9.26 19.24 -19.92
N VAL A 102 -9.59 18.07 -20.45
CA VAL A 102 -10.96 17.54 -20.46
C VAL A 102 -10.97 16.15 -19.83
N GLY A 103 -11.90 15.93 -18.90
CA GLY A 103 -12.22 14.61 -18.40
C GLY A 103 -13.17 13.86 -19.33
N PHE A 104 -13.00 12.55 -19.47
CA PHE A 104 -13.91 11.71 -20.24
C PHE A 104 -14.34 10.47 -19.46
N VAL A 105 -15.48 9.93 -19.87
CA VAL A 105 -15.97 8.62 -19.43
C VAL A 105 -16.25 7.78 -20.66
N LEU A 106 -15.68 6.58 -20.71
CA LEU A 106 -15.92 5.67 -21.82
C LEU A 106 -17.37 5.17 -21.81
N TYR A 107 -18.01 5.17 -22.98
CA TYR A 107 -19.40 4.71 -23.13
C TYR A 107 -19.55 3.20 -22.88
N HIS A 108 -18.58 2.41 -23.33
CA HIS A 108 -18.51 0.97 -23.09
C HIS A 108 -17.31 0.66 -22.22
N VAL A 109 -17.60 0.35 -20.97
CA VAL A 109 -16.57 0.00 -20.00
C VAL A 109 -16.76 -1.47 -19.60
N PRO A 110 -15.78 -2.35 -19.88
CA PRO A 110 -15.85 -3.72 -19.43
C PRO A 110 -15.88 -3.78 -17.92
N VAL A 111 -16.68 -4.71 -17.38
CA VAL A 111 -16.80 -4.86 -15.93
C VAL A 111 -15.52 -5.45 -15.35
N PRO A 112 -14.95 -4.83 -14.31
CA PRO A 112 -13.83 -5.40 -13.58
C PRO A 112 -14.16 -6.77 -12.99
N LYS A 113 -13.24 -7.70 -13.17
CA LYS A 113 -13.38 -9.07 -12.68
C LYS A 113 -12.15 -9.51 -11.92
N MET A 114 -12.37 -10.34 -10.92
CA MET A 114 -11.34 -11.03 -10.18
C MET A 114 -11.59 -12.54 -10.27
N MET A 115 -10.66 -13.25 -10.89
CA MET A 115 -10.60 -14.71 -10.83
C MET A 115 -9.75 -15.09 -9.63
N GLN A 116 -10.25 -16.02 -8.82
CA GLN A 116 -9.53 -16.52 -7.65
C GLN A 116 -9.55 -18.04 -7.65
N TRP A 117 -8.44 -18.64 -7.28
CA TRP A 117 -8.32 -20.07 -7.10
C TRP A 117 -7.48 -20.38 -5.87
N ASN A 118 -7.79 -21.51 -5.26
CA ASN A 118 -7.03 -22.00 -4.12
C ASN A 118 -6.95 -23.53 -4.14
N PHE A 119 -5.89 -24.03 -3.56
CA PHE A 119 -5.71 -25.44 -3.27
C PHE A 119 -5.01 -25.56 -1.92
N ALA A 120 -5.59 -26.33 -1.00
CA ALA A 120 -5.06 -26.48 0.35
C ALA A 120 -5.06 -27.93 0.79
N VAL A 121 -4.00 -28.32 1.49
CA VAL A 121 -3.88 -29.61 2.17
C VAL A 121 -3.67 -29.33 3.64
N GLN A 122 -4.56 -29.86 4.45
CA GLN A 122 -4.53 -29.76 5.91
C GLN A 122 -4.31 -31.15 6.50
N LYS A 123 -3.40 -31.26 7.45
CA LYS A 123 -3.15 -32.47 8.21
C LYS A 123 -3.18 -32.20 9.71
N ALA A 124 -3.98 -32.96 10.41
CA ALA A 124 -3.97 -33.03 11.86
C ALA A 124 -2.99 -34.10 12.34
N PHE A 125 -2.20 -33.79 13.36
CA PHE A 125 -1.30 -34.72 14.04
C PHE A 125 -1.76 -34.85 15.48
N HIS A 126 -2.12 -36.04 15.88
CA HIS A 126 -2.79 -36.24 17.14
C HIS A 126 -3.99 -35.31 17.27
N THR A 127 -4.48 -35.04 18.46
CA THR A 127 -5.65 -34.18 18.69
C THR A 127 -5.34 -32.69 18.71
N ASN A 128 -4.06 -32.31 18.77
CA ASN A 128 -3.65 -30.98 19.21
C ASN A 128 -2.82 -30.19 18.19
N TYR A 129 -2.32 -30.83 17.13
CA TYR A 129 -1.48 -30.18 16.14
C TYR A 129 -2.15 -30.20 14.78
N MET A 130 -2.04 -29.11 14.06
CA MET A 130 -2.51 -28.96 12.70
C MET A 130 -1.49 -28.22 11.86
N VAL A 131 -1.24 -28.75 10.66
CA VAL A 131 -0.44 -28.10 9.62
C VAL A 131 -1.33 -27.95 8.41
N GLU A 132 -1.30 -26.79 7.79
CA GLU A 132 -1.94 -26.55 6.49
C GLU A 132 -0.93 -25.93 5.54
N MET A 133 -0.92 -26.39 4.31
CA MET A 133 -0.24 -25.74 3.18
C MET A 133 -1.29 -25.42 2.13
N ALA A 134 -1.28 -24.17 1.67
CA ALA A 134 -2.22 -23.69 0.68
C ALA A 134 -1.50 -22.89 -0.41
N TYR A 135 -1.90 -23.11 -1.64
CA TYR A 135 -1.60 -22.23 -2.75
C TYR A 135 -2.83 -21.40 -3.06
N ILE A 136 -2.65 -20.08 -3.15
CA ILE A 136 -3.71 -19.13 -3.50
C ILE A 136 -3.22 -18.28 -4.65
N GLY A 137 -4.04 -18.19 -5.68
CA GLY A 137 -3.80 -17.30 -6.81
C GLY A 137 -5.01 -16.44 -7.11
N SER A 138 -4.77 -15.26 -7.64
CA SER A 138 -5.80 -14.41 -8.20
C SER A 138 -5.31 -13.66 -9.41
N HIS A 139 -6.24 -13.40 -10.34
CA HIS A 139 -6.04 -12.59 -11.52
C HIS A 139 -7.16 -11.56 -11.65
N GLY A 140 -6.78 -10.30 -11.57
CA GLY A 140 -7.65 -9.17 -11.86
C GLY A 140 -7.60 -8.83 -13.33
N SER A 141 -8.75 -8.60 -13.95
CA SER A 141 -8.89 -8.16 -15.32
C SER A 141 -9.90 -7.05 -15.44
N ASN A 142 -9.74 -6.22 -16.46
CA ASN A 142 -10.57 -5.03 -16.65
C ASN A 142 -10.58 -4.12 -15.41
N LEU A 143 -9.46 -4.05 -14.69
CA LEU A 143 -9.33 -3.16 -13.56
C LEU A 143 -9.32 -1.71 -14.03
N ILE A 144 -9.73 -0.82 -13.15
CA ILE A 144 -9.70 0.62 -13.44
C ILE A 144 -8.25 1.03 -13.64
N PHE A 145 -8.00 1.69 -14.75
CA PHE A 145 -6.71 2.23 -15.12
C PHE A 145 -6.88 3.70 -15.49
N ALA A 146 -6.12 4.59 -14.87
CA ALA A 146 -6.10 5.99 -15.27
C ALA A 146 -5.35 6.13 -16.60
N THR A 147 -5.92 6.85 -17.53
CA THR A 147 -5.37 7.02 -18.87
C THR A 147 -5.50 8.46 -19.35
N ASP A 148 -4.58 8.89 -20.20
CA ASP A 148 -4.66 10.14 -20.95
C ASP A 148 -4.68 9.81 -22.45
N LEU A 149 -5.83 9.98 -23.09
CA LEU A 149 -5.98 9.75 -24.53
C LEU A 149 -5.23 10.78 -25.37
N ASN A 150 -4.78 11.86 -24.76
CA ASN A 150 -4.05 12.93 -25.45
C ASN A 150 -2.57 12.97 -25.08
N ALA A 151 -2.07 11.94 -24.42
CA ALA A 151 -0.64 11.79 -24.18
C ALA A 151 0.09 11.69 -25.53
N ILE A 152 1.24 12.35 -25.63
CA ILE A 152 2.06 12.29 -26.83
C ILE A 152 2.55 10.84 -27.01
N PRO A 153 2.39 10.24 -28.18
CA PRO A 153 2.91 8.89 -28.42
C PRO A 153 4.40 8.80 -28.16
N ALA A 154 4.84 7.69 -27.55
CA ALA A 154 6.24 7.51 -27.16
C ALA A 154 7.23 7.68 -28.33
N ASN A 155 6.80 7.35 -29.56
CA ASN A 155 7.61 7.49 -30.76
C ASN A 155 7.78 8.94 -31.23
N ASP A 156 6.91 9.83 -30.77
CA ASP A 156 6.93 11.25 -31.13
C ASP A 156 7.68 12.10 -30.08
N LEU A 157 8.08 11.47 -28.98
CA LEU A 157 8.92 12.08 -27.98
C LEU A 157 10.39 12.04 -28.40
N GLY A 158 11.13 13.05 -28.04
CA GLY A 158 12.55 13.16 -28.42
C GLY A 158 13.31 14.17 -27.55
N PRO A 159 14.62 14.26 -27.74
CA PRO A 159 15.51 15.12 -26.93
C PRO A 159 15.25 16.61 -27.13
N ASN A 160 14.59 17.00 -28.17
CA ASN A 160 14.14 18.35 -28.40
C ASN A 160 12.71 18.49 -27.92
N ASP A 161 12.46 19.45 -27.09
CA ASP A 161 11.17 19.71 -26.47
C ASP A 161 10.00 19.56 -27.44
N VAL A 162 8.97 18.84 -27.03
CA VAL A 162 7.85 18.46 -27.91
C VAL A 162 6.70 19.45 -27.68
N ALA A 163 6.35 20.15 -28.72
CA ALA A 163 5.22 21.06 -28.69
C ALA A 163 3.88 20.30 -28.62
N ASP A 164 2.85 20.98 -28.11
CA ASP A 164 1.48 20.44 -28.03
C ASP A 164 0.92 19.92 -29.37
N GLY A 165 1.48 20.35 -30.48
CA GLY A 165 1.08 19.91 -31.82
C GLY A 165 1.31 18.43 -32.13
N TYR A 166 2.10 17.72 -31.32
CA TYR A 166 2.32 16.27 -31.44
C TYR A 166 1.27 15.44 -30.70
N ARG A 167 0.39 16.09 -29.94
CA ARG A 167 -0.73 15.39 -29.30
C ARG A 167 -1.73 14.87 -30.32
N PRO A 168 -2.33 13.69 -30.12
CA PRO A 168 -3.39 13.15 -30.98
C PRO A 168 -4.54 14.14 -31.24
N TYR A 169 -4.85 14.95 -30.21
CA TYR A 169 -5.88 15.98 -30.25
C TYR A 169 -5.27 17.34 -29.90
N PRO A 170 -4.60 18.02 -30.83
CA PRO A 170 -3.78 19.20 -30.54
C PRO A 170 -4.56 20.43 -30.05
N LEU A 171 -5.89 20.42 -30.20
CA LEU A 171 -6.73 21.48 -29.63
C LEU A 171 -6.97 21.37 -28.13
N PHE A 172 -6.65 20.24 -27.52
CA PHE A 172 -6.85 20.01 -26.11
C PHE A 172 -5.50 19.83 -25.40
N GLN A 173 -5.51 20.07 -24.09
CA GLN A 173 -4.44 19.59 -23.20
C GLN A 173 -4.65 18.10 -22.92
N ASN A 174 -4.58 17.67 -21.66
CA ASN A 174 -4.79 16.28 -21.30
C ASN A 174 -6.26 15.87 -21.49
N LEU A 175 -6.48 14.69 -22.04
CA LEU A 175 -7.78 14.02 -22.08
C LEU A 175 -7.73 12.86 -21.09
N THR A 176 -8.01 13.17 -19.82
CA THR A 176 -7.85 12.20 -18.73
C THR A 176 -9.17 11.50 -18.38
N GLY A 177 -9.09 10.24 -18.10
CA GLY A 177 -10.24 9.44 -17.71
C GLY A 177 -9.84 8.08 -17.20
N SER A 178 -10.82 7.23 -16.94
CA SER A 178 -10.61 5.87 -16.54
C SER A 178 -10.96 4.91 -17.67
N SER A 179 -10.04 4.03 -17.98
CA SER A 179 -10.29 2.83 -18.78
C SER A 179 -10.39 1.62 -17.86
N ASN A 180 -11.02 0.56 -18.34
CA ASN A 180 -11.06 -0.70 -17.58
C ASN A 180 -10.28 -1.75 -18.34
N ASN A 181 -8.99 -1.57 -18.44
CA ASN A 181 -8.06 -2.47 -19.10
C ASN A 181 -6.89 -2.89 -18.21
N GLY A 182 -6.86 -2.43 -16.96
CA GLY A 182 -5.84 -2.79 -15.99
C GLY A 182 -5.89 -4.27 -15.61
N ILE A 183 -4.72 -4.80 -15.24
CA ILE A 183 -4.54 -6.20 -14.84
C ILE A 183 -3.75 -6.29 -13.52
N SER A 184 -4.01 -7.35 -12.77
CA SER A 184 -3.20 -7.72 -11.62
C SER A 184 -3.06 -9.24 -11.53
N ASN A 185 -1.95 -9.71 -10.96
CA ASN A 185 -1.69 -11.11 -10.71
C ASN A 185 -1.11 -11.28 -9.31
N TYR A 186 -1.71 -12.15 -8.54
CA TYR A 186 -1.20 -12.53 -7.22
C TYR A 186 -1.05 -14.04 -7.13
N ASN A 187 0.07 -14.48 -6.61
CA ASN A 187 0.35 -15.89 -6.33
C ASN A 187 0.99 -16.01 -4.95
N SER A 188 0.54 -16.97 -4.15
CA SER A 188 1.12 -17.22 -2.83
C SER A 188 1.14 -18.69 -2.46
N LEU A 189 2.20 -19.08 -1.77
CA LEU A 189 2.26 -20.30 -0.99
C LEU A 189 2.16 -19.92 0.49
N GLN A 190 1.19 -20.51 1.17
CA GLN A 190 0.92 -20.25 2.58
C GLN A 190 1.14 -21.52 3.39
N ALA A 191 1.82 -21.41 4.51
CA ALA A 191 2.01 -22.48 5.46
C ALA A 191 1.51 -22.03 6.83
N SER A 192 0.66 -22.81 7.45
CA SER A 192 0.19 -22.56 8.80
C SER A 192 0.45 -23.75 9.72
N PHE A 193 0.78 -23.45 10.94
CA PHE A 193 0.92 -24.39 12.02
C PHE A 193 0.11 -23.93 13.22
N THR A 194 -0.72 -24.81 13.76
CA THR A 194 -1.50 -24.53 14.96
C THR A 194 -1.31 -25.64 15.97
N LYS A 195 -0.97 -25.26 17.20
CA LYS A 195 -1.04 -26.13 18.38
C LYS A 195 -2.15 -25.64 19.28
N ARG A 196 -3.18 -26.46 19.45
CA ARG A 196 -4.28 -26.19 20.40
C ARG A 196 -3.76 -26.20 21.83
N PHE A 197 -4.45 -25.48 22.69
CA PHE A 197 -4.07 -25.39 24.09
C PHE A 197 -4.07 -26.78 24.76
N THR A 198 -2.89 -27.22 25.17
CA THR A 198 -2.70 -28.45 25.93
C THR A 198 -1.45 -28.32 26.80
N ARG A 199 -1.51 -28.82 28.02
CA ARG A 199 -0.42 -28.74 29.00
C ARG A 199 0.12 -27.31 29.15
N GLY A 200 -0.81 -26.34 29.23
CA GLY A 200 -0.45 -24.95 29.45
C GLY A 200 0.07 -24.19 28.20
N PHE A 201 0.15 -24.80 27.03
CA PHE A 201 0.75 -24.14 25.87
C PHE A 201 -0.14 -24.20 24.63
N SER A 202 -0.30 -23.07 23.95
CA SER A 202 -0.88 -22.95 22.62
C SER A 202 -0.06 -22.03 21.73
N MET A 203 -0.04 -22.28 20.43
CA MET A 203 0.60 -21.40 19.46
C MET A 203 -0.03 -21.50 18.07
N SER A 204 0.10 -20.43 17.31
CA SER A 204 -0.16 -20.45 15.88
C SER A 204 0.95 -19.66 15.17
N ALA A 205 1.39 -20.19 14.05
CA ALA A 205 2.38 -19.57 13.18
C ALA A 205 1.89 -19.67 11.73
N ASN A 206 1.99 -18.56 10.99
CA ASN A 206 1.61 -18.47 9.60
C ASN A 206 2.74 -17.85 8.81
N TYR A 207 3.12 -18.47 7.71
CA TYR A 207 4.08 -17.96 6.77
C TYR A 207 3.46 -17.86 5.39
N VAL A 208 3.64 -16.74 4.73
CA VAL A 208 3.20 -16.49 3.36
C VAL A 208 4.40 -16.08 2.53
N TRP A 209 4.62 -16.83 1.48
CA TRP A 209 5.52 -16.44 0.40
C TRP A 209 4.66 -16.06 -0.80
N SER A 210 4.74 -14.80 -1.25
CA SER A 210 3.84 -14.28 -2.28
C SER A 210 4.54 -13.37 -3.26
N HIS A 211 3.87 -13.16 -4.39
CA HIS A 211 4.25 -12.21 -5.41
C HIS A 211 3.01 -11.59 -6.03
N MET A 212 2.95 -10.28 -6.01
CA MET A 212 1.92 -9.49 -6.65
C MET A 212 2.49 -8.60 -7.75
N LEU A 213 1.89 -8.65 -8.91
CA LEU A 213 2.20 -7.84 -10.09
C LEU A 213 0.94 -7.11 -10.54
N ASP A 214 1.10 -5.89 -10.99
CA ASP A 214 0.04 -5.10 -11.62
C ASP A 214 0.62 -4.06 -12.58
N ASP A 215 -0.26 -3.40 -13.30
CA ASP A 215 0.10 -2.30 -14.22
C ASP A 215 -0.17 -0.93 -13.61
N GLN A 216 -0.91 -0.86 -12.51
CA GLN A 216 -1.17 0.36 -11.76
C GLN A 216 -1.53 0.07 -10.30
N ASP A 217 -0.92 0.80 -9.37
CA ASP A 217 -1.15 0.65 -7.93
C ASP A 217 -2.30 1.51 -7.39
N SER A 218 -2.73 2.52 -8.14
CA SER A 218 -3.76 3.46 -7.71
C SER A 218 -5.03 3.25 -8.52
N SER A 219 -6.13 3.08 -7.83
CA SER A 219 -7.45 2.96 -8.46
C SER A 219 -8.14 4.29 -8.74
N GLY A 220 -7.50 5.42 -8.44
CA GLY A 220 -8.12 6.75 -8.46
C GLY A 220 -8.99 7.04 -7.23
N TRP A 221 -9.08 6.14 -6.28
CA TRP A 221 -9.80 6.30 -5.02
C TRP A 221 -8.96 7.06 -3.99
N GLY A 222 -8.70 8.33 -4.27
CA GLY A 222 -8.25 9.28 -3.29
C GLY A 222 -7.03 8.89 -2.46
N ASN A 223 -5.85 8.76 -3.05
CA ASN A 223 -4.55 8.66 -2.37
C ASN A 223 -4.41 7.61 -1.25
N ARG A 224 -5.32 6.67 -1.12
CA ARG A 224 -5.23 5.61 -0.11
C ARG A 224 -4.32 4.47 -0.49
N GLU A 225 -3.97 4.36 -1.76
CA GLU A 225 -3.34 3.18 -2.36
C GLU A 225 -1.97 3.49 -2.97
N GLY A 226 -1.37 4.61 -2.62
CA GLY A 226 -0.09 5.05 -3.11
C GLY A 226 -0.16 5.92 -4.37
N PRO A 227 0.95 6.56 -4.74
CA PRO A 227 1.00 7.42 -5.91
C PRO A 227 0.90 6.61 -7.19
N GLN A 228 0.24 7.15 -8.21
CA GLN A 228 0.33 6.61 -9.56
C GLN A 228 1.78 6.65 -10.02
N SER A 229 2.35 5.49 -10.28
CA SER A 229 3.75 5.36 -10.69
C SER A 229 3.85 4.68 -12.05
N TRP A 230 3.21 5.21 -13.06
CA TRP A 230 3.43 4.79 -14.44
C TRP A 230 4.28 5.84 -15.18
N GLN A 231 4.99 5.41 -16.20
CA GLN A 231 5.88 6.26 -16.99
C GLN A 231 5.31 6.57 -18.36
N ILE A 232 4.78 5.56 -19.04
CA ILE A 232 4.26 5.70 -20.40
C ILE A 232 2.74 5.57 -20.33
N ALA A 233 2.04 6.64 -20.64
CA ALA A 233 0.60 6.63 -20.74
C ALA A 233 0.14 5.58 -21.75
N ASN A 234 -0.93 4.87 -21.44
CA ASN A 234 -1.58 3.90 -22.32
C ASN A 234 -0.72 2.67 -22.70
N ASP A 235 0.50 2.51 -22.18
CA ASP A 235 1.30 1.31 -22.37
C ASP A 235 1.28 0.43 -21.11
N LEU A 236 0.31 -0.47 -21.04
CA LEU A 236 0.14 -1.39 -19.92
C LEU A 236 1.34 -2.33 -19.75
N ALA A 237 1.95 -2.76 -20.86
CA ALA A 237 3.07 -3.70 -20.82
C ALA A 237 4.33 -3.05 -20.22
N ALA A 238 4.61 -1.80 -20.57
CA ALA A 238 5.71 -1.04 -19.98
C ALA A 238 5.51 -0.78 -18.48
N ASN A 239 4.26 -0.60 -18.07
CA ASN A 239 3.92 -0.30 -16.68
C ASN A 239 3.75 -1.56 -15.81
N TYR A 240 3.58 -2.74 -16.41
CA TYR A 240 3.40 -3.99 -15.67
C TYR A 240 4.67 -4.39 -14.91
N SER A 241 4.59 -4.39 -13.58
CA SER A 241 5.71 -4.63 -12.68
C SER A 241 5.24 -5.09 -11.29
N ASN A 242 6.13 -5.11 -10.30
CA ASN A 242 5.75 -5.40 -8.92
C ASN A 242 4.69 -4.40 -8.45
N SER A 243 3.67 -4.91 -7.78
CA SER A 243 2.66 -4.09 -7.10
C SER A 243 3.23 -3.44 -5.85
N ASN A 244 2.77 -2.24 -5.53
CA ASN A 244 3.06 -1.57 -4.26
C ASN A 244 2.61 -2.40 -3.03
N PHE A 245 1.66 -3.30 -3.25
CA PHE A 245 1.14 -4.22 -2.22
C PHE A 245 1.96 -5.51 -2.10
N ASP A 246 3.01 -5.70 -2.91
CA ASP A 246 3.82 -6.91 -2.88
C ASP A 246 4.61 -7.01 -1.58
N VAL A 247 4.30 -8.03 -0.79
CA VAL A 247 5.06 -8.44 0.39
C VAL A 247 5.54 -9.85 0.16
N ARG A 248 6.81 -9.99 -0.24
CA ARG A 248 7.37 -11.30 -0.64
C ARG A 248 7.33 -12.36 0.44
N ASN A 249 7.59 -11.97 1.67
CA ASN A 249 7.63 -12.87 2.82
C ASN A 249 6.90 -12.22 3.98
N ALA A 250 5.94 -12.92 4.54
CA ALA A 250 5.22 -12.51 5.72
C ALA A 250 5.16 -13.66 6.73
N PHE A 251 5.75 -13.48 7.89
CA PHE A 251 5.62 -14.39 9.01
C PHE A 251 4.87 -13.71 10.14
N LYS A 252 3.83 -14.38 10.64
CA LYS A 252 3.05 -13.92 11.79
C LYS A 252 2.81 -15.08 12.73
N GLY A 253 3.05 -14.87 13.99
CA GLY A 253 2.83 -15.91 15.00
C GLY A 253 2.39 -15.35 16.32
N TYR A 254 1.74 -16.20 17.10
CA TYR A 254 1.49 -15.95 18.51
C TYR A 254 1.68 -17.23 19.32
N ALA A 255 2.04 -17.07 20.58
CA ALA A 255 2.09 -18.13 21.54
C ALA A 255 1.55 -17.67 22.88
N VAL A 256 0.93 -18.60 23.61
CA VAL A 256 0.48 -18.41 25.00
C VAL A 256 0.99 -19.59 25.81
N TYR A 257 1.64 -19.29 26.92
CA TYR A 257 2.20 -20.27 27.80
C TYR A 257 1.84 -19.98 29.26
N THR A 258 1.11 -20.88 29.88
CA THR A 258 0.89 -20.89 31.34
C THR A 258 2.06 -21.58 31.99
N LEU A 259 2.77 -20.87 32.85
CA LEU A 259 3.96 -21.41 33.50
C LEU A 259 3.61 -22.61 34.35
N PRO A 260 4.44 -23.69 34.38
CA PRO A 260 4.15 -24.93 35.06
C PRO A 260 4.52 -24.87 36.57
N PHE A 261 4.28 -23.72 37.20
CA PHE A 261 4.56 -23.49 38.62
C PHE A 261 3.25 -23.30 39.39
N GLY A 262 3.21 -23.79 40.64
CA GLY A 262 2.08 -23.62 41.57
C GLY A 262 1.22 -24.85 41.79
N ARG A 263 0.10 -24.67 42.48
CA ARG A 263 -0.81 -25.79 42.84
C ARG A 263 -1.34 -26.50 41.59
N GLY A 264 -1.23 -27.83 41.59
CA GLY A 264 -1.66 -28.66 40.47
C GLY A 264 -0.76 -28.62 39.27
N GLN A 265 0.39 -27.93 39.35
CA GLN A 265 1.38 -27.84 38.29
C GLN A 265 2.58 -28.78 38.57
N ALA A 266 3.49 -28.86 37.56
CA ALA A 266 4.64 -29.79 37.66
C ALA A 266 5.67 -29.38 38.73
N PHE A 267 5.76 -28.08 39.03
CA PHE A 267 6.77 -27.52 39.92
C PHE A 267 6.14 -26.65 41.01
N LEU A 268 6.78 -26.59 42.21
CA LEU A 268 6.37 -25.77 43.35
C LEU A 268 4.94 -26.04 43.84
N ASN A 269 4.52 -27.30 43.84
CA ASN A 269 3.16 -27.73 44.10
C ASN A 269 2.75 -27.71 45.59
N HIS A 270 3.71 -27.59 46.53
CA HIS A 270 3.48 -27.81 47.97
C HIS A 270 3.64 -26.57 48.86
N ASN A 271 4.06 -25.45 48.34
CA ASN A 271 4.30 -24.24 49.10
C ASN A 271 3.30 -23.13 48.74
N ALA A 272 2.41 -22.81 49.67
CA ALA A 272 1.34 -21.85 49.46
C ALA A 272 1.83 -20.42 49.18
N LEU A 273 2.91 -19.99 49.83
CA LEU A 273 3.49 -18.65 49.63
C LEU A 273 4.18 -18.54 48.24
N LEU A 274 4.87 -19.60 47.83
CA LEU A 274 5.48 -19.65 46.52
C LEU A 274 4.45 -19.76 45.40
N ASP A 275 3.33 -20.47 45.65
CA ASP A 275 2.19 -20.51 44.69
C ASP A 275 1.60 -19.12 44.48
N GLU A 276 1.39 -18.37 45.55
CA GLU A 276 0.86 -17.02 45.51
C GLU A 276 1.75 -16.06 44.69
N LEU A 277 3.08 -16.23 44.75
CA LEU A 277 4.02 -15.34 44.03
C LEU A 277 4.33 -15.80 42.60
N VAL A 278 4.62 -17.09 42.44
CA VAL A 278 5.19 -17.64 41.19
C VAL A 278 4.19 -18.48 40.39
N GLY A 279 3.15 -19.03 41.05
CA GLY A 279 2.12 -19.84 40.40
C GLY A 279 1.17 -18.99 39.52
N GLY A 280 0.57 -19.64 38.52
CA GLY A 280 -0.51 -19.06 37.71
C GLY A 280 -0.12 -17.95 36.75
N TRP A 281 1.16 -17.70 36.50
CA TRP A 281 1.60 -16.76 35.49
C TRP A 281 1.35 -17.29 34.09
N GLN A 282 0.85 -16.42 33.24
CA GLN A 282 0.69 -16.67 31.81
C GLN A 282 1.58 -15.70 31.02
N LEU A 283 2.40 -16.25 30.16
CA LEU A 283 3.19 -15.50 29.19
C LEU A 283 2.51 -15.58 27.81
N SER A 284 2.49 -14.50 27.11
CA SER A 284 2.06 -14.50 25.70
C SER A 284 2.98 -13.63 24.87
N GLY A 285 3.07 -13.95 23.59
CA GLY A 285 3.86 -13.18 22.66
C GLY A 285 3.27 -13.22 21.27
N THR A 286 3.50 -12.15 20.52
CA THR A 286 3.22 -12.07 19.09
C THR A 286 4.47 -11.66 18.35
N VAL A 287 4.66 -12.23 17.17
CA VAL A 287 5.73 -11.87 16.24
C VAL A 287 5.15 -11.52 14.88
N ILE A 288 5.64 -10.46 14.28
CA ILE A 288 5.31 -10.00 12.94
C ILE A 288 6.62 -9.70 12.23
N GLU A 289 6.90 -10.45 11.16
CA GLU A 289 8.04 -10.22 10.29
C GLU A 289 7.53 -10.12 8.84
N LEU A 290 7.76 -8.99 8.21
CA LEU A 290 7.38 -8.73 6.84
C LEU A 290 8.61 -8.29 6.05
N SER A 291 8.77 -8.80 4.84
CA SER A 291 9.72 -8.20 3.91
C SER A 291 9.29 -6.80 3.52
N GLY A 292 10.26 -5.97 3.11
CA GLY A 292 9.96 -4.62 2.64
C GLY A 292 9.07 -4.61 1.41
N GLN A 293 8.25 -3.57 1.31
CA GLN A 293 7.43 -3.31 0.14
C GLN A 293 8.28 -2.70 -0.97
N PRO A 294 7.93 -2.94 -2.24
CA PRO A 294 8.64 -2.32 -3.34
C PRO A 294 8.33 -0.82 -3.44
N TYR A 295 9.23 -0.09 -4.09
CA TYR A 295 9.04 1.32 -4.41
C TYR A 295 9.71 1.67 -5.72
N THR A 296 9.25 2.77 -6.30
CA THR A 296 9.72 3.29 -7.58
C THR A 296 10.82 4.31 -7.37
N VAL A 297 11.86 4.23 -8.18
CA VAL A 297 12.87 5.27 -8.32
C VAL A 297 12.45 6.20 -9.45
N THR A 298 12.33 7.50 -9.15
CA THR A 298 11.90 8.52 -10.10
C THR A 298 12.98 9.59 -10.25
N THR A 299 12.95 10.29 -11.37
CA THR A 299 13.79 11.47 -11.63
C THR A 299 12.97 12.74 -11.47
N GLY A 300 13.64 13.87 -11.30
CA GLY A 300 12.99 15.18 -11.33
C GLY A 300 12.71 15.70 -12.74
N GLN A 301 13.12 14.95 -13.76
CA GLN A 301 12.87 15.32 -15.15
C GLN A 301 11.40 15.08 -15.50
N ASN A 302 10.84 16.03 -16.19
CA ASN A 302 9.51 15.87 -16.73
C ASN A 302 9.62 15.20 -18.12
N THR A 303 9.07 14.01 -18.25
CA THR A 303 8.89 13.38 -19.56
C THR A 303 7.72 14.07 -20.25
N TYR A 304 8.02 15.21 -20.77
CA TYR A 304 7.19 16.09 -21.57
C TYR A 304 5.75 15.61 -21.85
N GLN A 305 4.81 16.23 -21.13
CA GLN A 305 3.37 16.10 -21.38
C GLN A 305 2.80 14.66 -21.29
N GLN A 306 3.50 13.80 -20.57
CA GLN A 306 2.95 12.59 -20.04
C GLN A 306 2.58 12.83 -18.57
N ASP A 307 1.39 12.46 -18.15
CA ASP A 307 0.93 12.66 -16.77
C ASP A 307 1.61 11.70 -15.78
N GLY A 308 2.56 10.91 -16.22
CA GLY A 308 3.26 9.91 -15.43
C GLY A 308 4.54 10.41 -14.79
N SER A 309 5.18 9.52 -14.08
CA SER A 309 6.48 9.76 -13.42
C SER A 309 7.63 9.47 -14.37
N SER A 310 8.68 10.29 -14.34
CA SER A 310 9.91 9.99 -15.06
C SER A 310 10.78 9.01 -14.30
N PHE A 311 11.23 7.96 -14.99
CA PHE A 311 12.12 6.95 -14.40
C PHE A 311 13.54 7.14 -14.95
N PRO A 312 14.57 6.80 -14.17
CA PRO A 312 15.95 6.85 -14.61
C PRO A 312 16.29 5.71 -15.57
N ASN A 313 17.44 5.83 -16.22
CA ASN A 313 18.11 4.70 -16.85
C ASN A 313 18.95 3.91 -15.83
N ARG A 314 19.07 2.61 -16.03
CA ARG A 314 19.97 1.76 -15.25
C ARG A 314 21.41 2.03 -15.68
N ASN A 315 22.32 2.28 -14.72
CA ASN A 315 23.75 2.37 -14.99
C ASN A 315 24.34 0.93 -15.07
N PRO A 316 24.75 0.48 -16.26
CA PRO A 316 25.29 -0.86 -16.42
C PRO A 316 26.55 -1.07 -15.56
N GLY A 317 26.66 -2.23 -14.94
CA GLY A 317 27.83 -2.60 -14.13
C GLY A 317 27.88 -1.97 -12.74
N VAL A 318 27.04 -1.01 -12.41
CA VAL A 318 26.98 -0.40 -11.07
C VAL A 318 25.94 -1.07 -10.20
N SER A 319 26.34 -1.57 -9.03
CA SER A 319 25.44 -2.20 -8.09
C SER A 319 24.45 -1.22 -7.46
N VAL A 320 23.19 -1.64 -7.32
CA VAL A 320 22.17 -0.89 -6.58
C VAL A 320 22.38 -0.96 -5.07
N LYS A 321 23.19 -1.92 -4.60
CA LYS A 321 23.46 -2.07 -3.17
C LYS A 321 24.13 -0.80 -2.63
N PRO A 322 23.73 -0.32 -1.45
CA PRO A 322 24.33 0.87 -0.86
C PRO A 322 25.83 0.66 -0.60
N THR A 323 26.60 1.71 -0.77
CA THR A 323 28.05 1.72 -0.50
C THR A 323 28.35 2.20 0.91
N ASN A 324 27.45 2.97 1.51
CA ASN A 324 27.67 3.63 2.80
C ASN A 324 26.45 3.57 3.73
N ARG A 325 25.88 2.36 3.90
CA ARG A 325 24.66 2.15 4.67
C ARG A 325 24.79 2.51 6.14
N SER A 326 25.96 2.26 6.73
CA SER A 326 26.20 2.37 8.16
C SER A 326 26.70 3.74 8.61
N ALA A 327 26.98 4.67 7.69
CA ALA A 327 27.38 6.01 8.06
C ALA A 327 26.25 6.72 8.80
N ARG A 328 26.61 7.55 9.78
CA ARG A 328 25.65 8.42 10.45
C ARG A 328 25.11 9.44 9.45
N CYS A 329 23.83 9.72 9.51
CA CYS A 329 23.23 10.77 8.70
C CYS A 329 23.90 12.11 9.01
N ALA A 330 24.35 12.80 7.95
CA ALA A 330 25.22 13.97 8.06
C ALA A 330 24.55 15.22 8.62
N GLN A 331 23.26 15.23 8.93
CA GLN A 331 22.59 16.40 9.51
C GLN A 331 21.55 16.10 10.57
N GLY A 332 21.83 16.68 11.69
CA GLY A 332 21.24 17.01 12.88
C GLY A 332 19.81 17.42 12.92
N SER A 333 18.86 16.55 12.91
CA SER A 333 17.55 16.77 13.49
C SER A 333 16.99 15.47 14.06
N PHE A 334 17.72 14.37 13.93
CA PHE A 334 17.29 13.09 14.48
C PHE A 334 18.31 12.60 15.49
N SER A 335 17.95 12.67 16.76
CA SER A 335 18.67 12.00 17.87
C SER A 335 18.53 10.49 17.80
N GLY A 336 18.10 9.92 16.69
CA GLY A 336 17.75 8.51 16.54
C GLY A 336 18.55 7.78 15.49
N HIS A 337 18.23 6.51 15.33
CA HIS A 337 18.80 5.64 14.33
C HIS A 337 18.28 6.04 12.94
N CYS A 338 19.18 6.37 12.03
CA CYS A 338 18.86 6.58 10.62
C CYS A 338 19.66 5.62 9.74
N VAL A 339 19.19 5.39 8.53
CA VAL A 339 19.95 4.73 7.46
C VAL A 339 20.43 5.81 6.51
N ASN A 340 21.75 5.96 6.37
CA ASN A 340 22.32 7.02 5.54
C ASN A 340 22.05 6.80 4.05
N GLU A 341 22.18 5.56 3.60
CA GLU A 341 21.99 5.20 2.20
C GLU A 341 21.27 3.87 2.12
N TRP A 342 20.07 3.85 1.54
CA TRP A 342 19.32 2.61 1.35
C TRP A 342 19.66 1.94 0.02
N TYR A 343 19.93 2.72 -1.01
CA TYR A 343 20.34 2.24 -2.33
C TYR A 343 21.40 3.17 -2.91
N ASN A 344 22.23 2.66 -3.82
CA ASN A 344 23.28 3.44 -4.49
C ASN A 344 22.68 4.27 -5.64
N PRO A 345 22.62 5.60 -5.56
CA PRO A 345 22.08 6.45 -6.62
C PRO A 345 22.93 6.44 -7.89
N ALA A 346 24.24 6.19 -7.78
CA ALA A 346 25.12 6.07 -8.95
C ALA A 346 24.79 4.88 -9.86
N ALA A 347 23.94 3.96 -9.36
CA ALA A 347 23.38 2.87 -10.17
C ALA A 347 22.34 3.33 -11.18
N PHE A 348 22.02 4.61 -11.21
CA PHE A 348 21.01 5.23 -12.06
C PHE A 348 21.62 6.39 -12.83
N LEU A 349 21.18 6.56 -14.07
CA LEU A 349 21.61 7.64 -14.97
C LEU A 349 20.42 8.51 -15.31
N GLU A 350 20.67 9.80 -15.46
CA GLU A 350 19.70 10.75 -15.98
C GLU A 350 19.32 10.40 -17.43
N PRO A 351 18.04 10.16 -17.76
CA PRO A 351 17.62 9.97 -19.14
C PRO A 351 17.77 11.24 -19.95
N ALA A 352 17.90 11.11 -21.26
CA ALA A 352 17.82 12.28 -22.16
C ALA A 352 16.41 12.89 -22.10
N ASN A 353 16.33 14.20 -22.25
CA ASN A 353 15.07 14.91 -22.29
C ASN A 353 14.14 14.29 -23.37
N GLY A 354 12.86 14.17 -23.07
CA GLY A 354 11.88 13.59 -23.98
C GLY A 354 12.06 12.08 -24.22
N THR A 355 12.85 11.38 -23.39
CA THR A 355 13.01 9.94 -23.47
C THR A 355 12.57 9.26 -22.18
N PHE A 356 12.13 8.02 -22.32
CA PHE A 356 11.77 7.19 -21.16
C PHE A 356 12.96 6.44 -20.62
N GLY A 357 13.12 6.44 -19.29
CA GLY A 357 14.11 5.60 -18.63
C GLY A 357 13.72 4.12 -18.67
N ASN A 358 14.71 3.25 -18.52
CA ASN A 358 14.53 1.81 -18.61
C ASN A 358 14.38 1.11 -17.23
N VAL A 359 14.40 1.85 -16.15
CA VAL A 359 14.09 1.31 -14.82
C VAL A 359 12.59 1.11 -14.70
N ARG A 360 12.19 -0.05 -14.20
CA ARG A 360 10.77 -0.36 -14.04
C ARG A 360 10.21 0.22 -12.74
N ARG A 361 8.92 0.47 -12.74
CA ARG A 361 8.14 0.76 -11.55
C ARG A 361 8.38 -0.30 -10.46
N ASN A 362 8.43 0.12 -9.21
CA ASN A 362 8.54 -0.78 -8.04
C ASN A 362 9.71 -1.80 -8.15
N SER A 363 10.85 -1.35 -8.67
CA SER A 363 12.02 -2.21 -8.91
C SER A 363 12.91 -2.39 -7.69
N LEU A 364 12.80 -1.54 -6.69
CA LEU A 364 13.54 -1.64 -5.43
C LEU A 364 12.61 -1.98 -4.27
N TYR A 365 13.19 -2.58 -3.22
CA TYR A 365 12.47 -2.94 -2.01
C TYR A 365 12.96 -2.12 -0.82
N GLY A 366 12.03 -1.60 -0.06
CA GLY A 366 12.27 -0.89 1.20
C GLY A 366 12.63 -1.84 2.35
N PRO A 367 12.76 -1.29 3.57
CA PRO A 367 12.96 -2.07 4.78
C PRO A 367 11.75 -2.93 5.11
N GLY A 368 12.02 -4.07 5.74
CA GLY A 368 10.97 -4.91 6.32
C GLY A 368 10.54 -4.45 7.69
N ILE A 369 9.52 -5.11 8.22
CA ILE A 369 9.02 -4.94 9.58
C ILE A 369 9.43 -6.15 10.39
N ASN A 370 10.02 -5.91 11.56
CA ASN A 370 10.28 -6.92 12.58
C ASN A 370 9.74 -6.38 13.91
N GLN A 371 8.70 -7.00 14.42
CA GLN A 371 8.05 -6.59 15.66
C GLN A 371 7.73 -7.79 16.53
N VAL A 372 8.20 -7.76 17.75
CA VAL A 372 7.88 -8.75 18.79
C VAL A 372 7.22 -8.03 19.96
N ASN A 373 6.01 -8.48 20.31
CA ASN A 373 5.31 -8.00 21.49
C ASN A 373 5.23 -9.13 22.51
N LEU A 374 5.47 -8.82 23.76
CA LEU A 374 5.43 -9.77 24.87
C LEU A 374 4.46 -9.28 25.94
N SER A 375 3.78 -10.21 26.57
CA SER A 375 2.89 -9.94 27.69
C SER A 375 3.07 -11.00 28.77
N GLY A 376 3.08 -10.58 30.01
CA GLY A 376 3.03 -11.44 31.17
C GLY A 376 1.91 -11.01 32.11
N GLY A 377 1.11 -11.95 32.59
CA GLY A 377 0.02 -11.64 33.48
C GLY A 377 -0.29 -12.75 34.45
N LYS A 378 -0.86 -12.39 35.59
CA LYS A 378 -1.33 -13.31 36.62
C LYS A 378 -2.68 -12.86 37.14
N VAL A 379 -3.52 -13.82 37.45
CA VAL A 379 -4.80 -13.61 38.12
C VAL A 379 -4.68 -14.11 39.59
N PHE A 380 -4.93 -13.22 40.51
CA PHE A 380 -5.05 -13.51 41.94
C PHE A 380 -6.54 -13.66 42.26
N ALA A 381 -6.89 -14.79 42.87
CA ALA A 381 -8.22 -14.96 43.46
C ALA A 381 -8.21 -14.45 44.90
N MET A 382 -9.04 -13.46 45.20
CA MET A 382 -9.22 -12.94 46.53
C MET A 382 -10.51 -13.50 47.13
N PRO A 383 -10.56 -13.72 48.46
CA PRO A 383 -11.79 -14.14 49.12
C PRO A 383 -12.91 -13.13 48.91
N GLY A 384 -14.09 -13.61 48.51
CA GLY A 384 -15.32 -12.83 48.40
C GLY A 384 -16.49 -13.60 49.04
N GLU A 385 -17.52 -12.92 49.52
CA GLU A 385 -18.63 -13.54 50.28
C GLU A 385 -19.51 -14.46 49.40
N ASN A 386 -19.73 -14.16 48.12
CA ASN A 386 -20.55 -14.97 47.23
C ASN A 386 -19.83 -15.42 45.96
N ASP A 387 -18.89 -14.58 45.44
CA ASP A 387 -18.04 -14.89 44.30
C ASP A 387 -16.61 -14.44 44.56
N PRO A 388 -15.59 -15.20 44.09
CA PRO A 388 -14.22 -14.79 44.28
C PRO A 388 -13.91 -13.53 43.49
N VAL A 389 -13.53 -12.44 44.18
CA VAL A 389 -12.97 -11.25 43.56
C VAL A 389 -11.64 -11.62 42.90
N LYS A 390 -11.46 -11.24 41.64
CA LYS A 390 -10.25 -11.53 40.86
C LYS A 390 -9.47 -10.26 40.61
N LEU A 391 -8.20 -10.22 40.99
CA LEU A 391 -7.27 -9.18 40.60
C LEU A 391 -6.35 -9.75 39.54
N GLN A 392 -6.45 -9.19 38.33
CA GLN A 392 -5.52 -9.47 37.25
C GLN A 392 -4.44 -8.39 37.20
N ILE A 393 -3.18 -8.80 37.24
CA ILE A 393 -2.03 -7.93 36.97
C ILE A 393 -1.43 -8.35 35.65
N ARG A 394 -1.07 -7.35 34.81
CA ARG A 394 -0.55 -7.57 33.47
C ARG A 394 0.55 -6.55 33.13
N ILE A 395 1.56 -7.03 32.45
CA ILE A 395 2.67 -6.24 31.90
C ILE A 395 2.71 -6.53 30.41
N ASP A 396 2.59 -5.49 29.59
CA ASP A 396 2.63 -5.59 28.13
C ASP A 396 3.81 -4.78 27.60
N ALA A 397 4.64 -5.40 26.78
CA ALA A 397 5.73 -4.76 26.08
C ALA A 397 5.51 -4.83 24.59
N THR A 398 5.18 -3.71 23.99
CA THR A 398 5.14 -3.55 22.52
C THR A 398 6.54 -3.28 22.02
N ASN A 399 6.92 -3.90 20.90
CA ASN A 399 8.27 -3.88 20.36
C ASN A 399 9.30 -4.19 21.47
N ALA A 400 9.12 -5.33 22.13
CA ALA A 400 9.83 -5.70 23.36
C ALA A 400 11.36 -5.63 23.23
N PHE A 401 11.90 -5.94 22.07
CA PHE A 401 13.34 -5.89 21.78
C PHE A 401 13.82 -4.52 21.28
N ASN A 402 12.91 -3.54 21.20
CA ASN A 402 13.21 -2.18 20.69
C ASN A 402 13.90 -2.19 19.32
N HIS A 403 13.43 -3.06 18.42
CA HIS A 403 13.96 -3.15 17.07
C HIS A 403 13.40 -2.00 16.21
N ALA A 404 14.29 -1.28 15.50
CA ALA A 404 13.87 -0.23 14.59
C ALA A 404 13.38 -0.83 13.26
N SER A 405 12.09 -0.69 12.98
CA SER A 405 11.52 -0.98 11.66
C SER A 405 11.45 0.33 10.87
N PHE A 406 12.36 0.50 9.93
CA PHE A 406 12.50 1.74 9.17
C PHE A 406 11.35 1.96 8.19
N GLY A 407 11.06 3.23 7.89
CA GLY A 407 10.12 3.64 6.85
C GLY A 407 10.63 3.39 5.43
N GLN A 408 9.81 3.67 4.44
CA GLN A 408 10.22 3.62 3.05
C GLN A 408 11.25 4.73 2.75
N PRO A 409 12.31 4.42 1.99
CA PRO A 409 13.20 5.45 1.48
C PRO A 409 12.49 6.27 0.40
N ASN A 410 12.90 7.51 0.24
CA ASN A 410 12.43 8.30 -0.89
C ASN A 410 13.10 7.79 -2.19
N GLY A 411 12.29 7.47 -3.19
CA GLY A 411 12.76 7.03 -4.51
C GLY A 411 13.12 8.17 -5.46
N SER A 412 12.85 9.43 -5.11
CA SER A 412 13.13 10.56 -6.00
C SER A 412 14.63 10.85 -6.07
N LEU A 413 15.18 10.82 -7.28
CA LEU A 413 16.55 11.18 -7.58
C LEU A 413 16.63 12.65 -8.02
N SER A 414 17.68 13.35 -7.58
CA SER A 414 17.98 14.70 -8.03
C SER A 414 19.49 14.92 -8.02
N GLY A 415 19.96 15.97 -8.69
CA GLY A 415 21.38 16.34 -8.68
C GLY A 415 22.27 15.50 -9.59
N ALA A 416 21.74 14.98 -10.70
CA ALA A 416 22.59 14.47 -11.77
C ALA A 416 23.40 15.60 -12.37
N ALA A 417 24.66 15.33 -12.76
CA ALA A 417 25.52 16.31 -13.41
C ALA A 417 25.09 16.63 -14.85
N GLY A 418 24.17 15.86 -15.41
CA GLY A 418 23.61 16.01 -16.75
C GLY A 418 23.08 14.70 -17.33
N VAL A 419 22.55 14.78 -18.53
CA VAL A 419 22.01 13.62 -19.26
C VAL A 419 23.07 12.53 -19.40
N GLY A 420 22.71 11.29 -19.13
CA GLY A 420 23.61 10.14 -19.15
C GLY A 420 24.61 10.08 -18.00
N GLN A 421 24.56 11.01 -17.06
CA GLN A 421 25.42 11.04 -15.89
C GLN A 421 24.77 10.34 -14.70
N PRO A 422 25.57 9.71 -13.81
CA PRO A 422 25.05 9.09 -12.61
C PRO A 422 24.59 10.15 -11.59
N TYR A 423 23.59 9.77 -10.80
CA TYR A 423 23.13 10.58 -9.69
C TYR A 423 24.12 10.54 -8.51
N ALA A 424 24.31 11.69 -7.88
CA ALA A 424 25.10 11.78 -6.66
C ALA A 424 24.30 11.33 -5.43
N PRO A 425 24.98 10.86 -4.37
CA PRO A 425 24.35 10.64 -3.07
C PRO A 425 23.74 11.94 -2.53
N ILE A 426 22.47 11.87 -2.16
CA ILE A 426 21.72 12.99 -1.58
C ILE A 426 20.92 12.50 -0.37
N GLN A 427 20.43 13.41 0.45
CA GLN A 427 19.68 13.09 1.66
C GLN A 427 18.38 12.29 1.40
N GLN A 428 17.87 12.28 0.19
CA GLN A 428 16.64 11.60 -0.16
C GLN A 428 16.72 10.06 -0.10
N GLN A 429 17.93 9.48 -0.23
CA GLN A 429 18.09 8.02 -0.04
C GLN A 429 18.15 7.61 1.44
N GLN A 430 18.17 8.57 2.33
CA GLN A 430 18.18 8.33 3.76
C GLN A 430 16.81 7.91 4.27
N ILE A 431 16.80 7.10 5.31
CA ILE A 431 15.59 6.78 6.06
C ILE A 431 15.74 7.39 7.43
N THR A 432 14.88 8.35 7.74
CA THR A 432 14.91 9.13 8.98
C THR A 432 13.76 8.80 9.94
N GLY A 433 12.82 7.97 9.50
CA GLY A 433 11.67 7.57 10.29
C GLY A 433 11.53 6.06 10.42
N THR A 434 10.72 5.65 11.38
CA THR A 434 10.33 4.26 11.60
C THR A 434 8.83 4.09 11.37
N THR A 435 8.43 2.94 10.82
CA THR A 435 7.01 2.55 10.67
C THR A 435 6.40 2.02 11.95
N VAL A 436 7.24 1.47 12.84
CA VAL A 436 6.84 0.94 14.14
C VAL A 436 7.45 1.82 15.21
N GLY A 437 6.66 2.20 16.20
CA GLY A 437 7.12 2.97 17.35
C GLY A 437 8.19 2.23 18.17
N GLY A 438 8.95 2.97 18.94
CA GLY A 438 9.90 2.42 19.91
C GLY A 438 9.20 1.52 20.95
N ARG A 439 9.99 0.82 21.76
CA ARG A 439 9.46 -0.03 22.83
C ARG A 439 8.57 0.78 23.78
N ALA A 440 7.36 0.29 23.99
CA ALA A 440 6.46 0.79 25.02
C ALA A 440 6.13 -0.34 26.00
N VAL A 441 6.16 -0.01 27.31
CA VAL A 441 5.78 -0.95 28.37
C VAL A 441 4.60 -0.38 29.12
N GLN A 442 3.55 -1.17 29.24
CA GLN A 442 2.32 -0.82 29.95
C GLN A 442 2.08 -1.78 31.12
N PHE A 443 1.71 -1.24 32.25
CA PHE A 443 1.23 -2.00 33.39
C PHE A 443 -0.28 -1.86 33.50
N GLY A 444 -0.96 -2.97 33.69
CA GLY A 444 -2.41 -3.00 33.83
C GLY A 444 -2.82 -3.79 35.07
N ALA A 445 -3.83 -3.29 35.78
CA ALA A 445 -4.51 -4.01 36.84
C ALA A 445 -6.02 -3.97 36.58
N LYS A 446 -6.71 -5.12 36.73
CA LYS A 446 -8.15 -5.24 36.57
C LYS A 446 -8.72 -6.02 37.73
N ILE A 447 -9.71 -5.44 38.39
CA ILE A 447 -10.49 -6.13 39.43
C ILE A 447 -11.83 -6.53 38.78
N THR A 448 -12.20 -7.79 39.00
CA THR A 448 -13.50 -8.33 38.60
C THR A 448 -14.16 -8.88 39.84
N PHE A 449 -15.37 -8.44 40.10
CA PHE A 449 -16.18 -8.79 41.26
C PHE A 449 -17.56 -9.24 40.80
#